data_54bc02df5311f3a320a614938e888f91
#
_entry.id   54bc02df5311f3a320a614938e888f91
#
_cell.length_a   1.000
_cell.length_b   1.000
_cell.length_c   1.000
_cell.angle_alpha   90.00
_cell.angle_beta   90.00
_cell.angle_gamma   90.00
#
_symmetry.space_group_name_H-M   'P 1'
#
loop_
_entity.id
_entity.type
_entity.pdbx_description
1 polymer ?
#
loop_
_entity_poly.entity_id
_entity_poly.type
_entity_poly.pdbx_seq_one_letter_code
_entity_poly.pdbx_strand_id
1 'polypeptide(L)'
;MNLIIDKGNTVCKVAVADRGELIAHYSFPQVSLREAGSILADHPALDAAIYSSVASVDKTLLSLLTEQLSTVCMVDERVAVPVQVAYDRSRLGSDRIAAVVGAYSLAPEGVPLLVIDLGTAITFEYVSPSGEYMGGNISPGLYTRLKALNHFTSRLPLIQDLEQQEQAFGQTTIEAISIGVLRGVIHEIQGYIEEVKAK
;
A
#
# COMPACT_ATOMS: atom_id res chain seq x y z
N MET A 1 -20.45 -7.58 -8.30
CA MET A 1 -19.15 -7.86 -7.63
C MET A 1 -18.07 -6.98 -8.27
N ASN A 2 -17.04 -6.64 -7.51
CA ASN A 2 -15.99 -5.74 -7.97
C ASN A 2 -14.63 -6.45 -7.96
N LEU A 3 -13.85 -6.27 -9.01
CA LEU A 3 -12.45 -6.67 -9.08
C LEU A 3 -11.58 -5.49 -8.65
N ILE A 4 -10.65 -5.72 -7.75
CA ILE A 4 -9.72 -4.73 -7.24
C ILE A 4 -8.31 -5.16 -7.64
N ILE A 5 -7.58 -4.30 -8.35
CA ILE A 5 -6.20 -4.57 -8.76
C ILE A 5 -5.33 -3.44 -8.22
N ASP A 6 -4.39 -3.78 -7.35
CA ASP A 6 -3.36 -2.89 -6.82
C ASP A 6 -1.98 -3.34 -7.32
N LYS A 7 -1.47 -2.64 -8.32
CA LYS A 7 -0.17 -2.90 -8.91
C LYS A 7 0.91 -2.07 -8.23
N GLY A 8 1.50 -2.64 -7.19
CA GLY A 8 2.69 -2.10 -6.54
C GLY A 8 3.97 -2.31 -7.35
N ASN A 9 5.11 -1.85 -6.79
CA ASN A 9 6.43 -2.00 -7.42
C ASN A 9 6.96 -3.44 -7.40
N THR A 10 6.62 -4.21 -6.36
CA THR A 10 7.18 -5.56 -6.12
C THR A 10 6.13 -6.64 -6.29
N VAL A 11 4.88 -6.35 -5.97
CA VAL A 11 3.79 -7.30 -5.94
C VAL A 11 2.54 -6.62 -6.48
N CYS A 12 1.77 -7.37 -7.29
CA CYS A 12 0.42 -7.01 -7.69
C CYS A 12 -0.57 -7.79 -6.83
N LYS A 13 -1.40 -7.08 -6.08
CA LYS A 13 -2.47 -7.64 -5.26
C LYS A 13 -3.77 -7.56 -6.05
N VAL A 14 -4.53 -8.64 -6.07
CA VAL A 14 -5.84 -8.70 -6.72
C VAL A 14 -6.86 -9.21 -5.72
N ALA A 15 -8.01 -8.57 -5.67
CA ALA A 15 -9.09 -8.97 -4.78
C ALA A 15 -10.43 -8.96 -5.52
N VAL A 16 -11.33 -9.81 -5.07
CA VAL A 16 -12.74 -9.82 -5.46
C VAL A 16 -13.57 -9.43 -4.24
N ALA A 17 -14.41 -8.41 -4.39
CA ALA A 17 -15.27 -7.93 -3.33
C ALA A 17 -16.75 -7.92 -3.77
N ASP A 18 -17.65 -8.22 -2.85
CA ASP A 18 -19.09 -8.08 -3.03
C ASP A 18 -19.71 -7.36 -1.84
N ARG A 19 -20.44 -6.26 -2.10
CA ARG A 19 -21.13 -5.45 -1.07
C ARG A 19 -20.29 -5.07 0.15
N GLY A 20 -19.00 -4.77 -0.09
CA GLY A 20 -18.05 -4.38 0.95
C GLY A 20 -17.33 -5.55 1.64
N GLU A 21 -17.66 -6.79 1.31
CA GLU A 21 -16.99 -7.99 1.82
C GLU A 21 -15.93 -8.50 0.83
N LEU A 22 -14.79 -8.91 1.35
CA LEU A 22 -13.71 -9.53 0.58
C LEU A 22 -14.04 -11.01 0.34
N ILE A 23 -14.28 -11.39 -0.92
CA ILE A 23 -14.65 -12.75 -1.32
C ILE A 23 -13.42 -13.61 -1.62
N ALA A 24 -12.43 -13.01 -2.32
CA ALA A 24 -11.19 -13.69 -2.67
C ALA A 24 -10.04 -12.68 -2.75
N HIS A 25 -8.82 -13.14 -2.53
CA HIS A 25 -7.62 -12.35 -2.74
C HIS A 25 -6.50 -13.19 -3.35
N TYR A 26 -5.69 -12.56 -4.18
CA TYR A 26 -4.57 -13.16 -4.88
C TYR A 26 -3.36 -12.23 -4.81
N SER A 27 -2.17 -12.79 -4.91
CA SER A 27 -0.92 -12.03 -4.90
C SER A 27 0.00 -12.61 -5.99
N PHE A 28 0.47 -11.74 -6.88
CA PHE A 28 1.33 -12.10 -8.01
C PHE A 28 2.55 -11.17 -8.03
N PRO A 29 3.71 -11.62 -8.50
CA PRO A 29 4.78 -10.69 -8.85
C PRO A 29 4.31 -9.68 -9.90
N GLN A 30 3.56 -10.18 -10.90
CA GLN A 30 2.83 -9.41 -11.90
C GLN A 30 1.63 -10.25 -12.35
N VAL A 31 0.44 -9.66 -12.41
CA VAL A 31 -0.73 -10.39 -12.91
C VAL A 31 -0.64 -10.51 -14.44
N SER A 32 -0.70 -11.73 -14.94
CA SER A 32 -0.76 -12.02 -16.38
C SER A 32 -2.20 -11.99 -16.89
N LEU A 33 -2.36 -11.88 -18.24
CA LEU A 33 -3.69 -11.99 -18.85
C LEU A 33 -4.37 -13.33 -18.59
N ARG A 34 -3.59 -14.41 -18.47
CA ARG A 34 -4.11 -15.74 -18.13
C ARG A 34 -4.69 -15.77 -16.72
N GLU A 35 -3.97 -15.21 -15.74
CA GLU A 35 -4.42 -15.15 -14.34
C GLU A 35 -5.66 -14.23 -14.22
N ALA A 36 -5.64 -13.06 -14.88
CA ALA A 36 -6.80 -12.18 -14.92
C ALA A 36 -8.03 -12.87 -15.55
N GLY A 37 -7.84 -13.56 -16.70
CA GLY A 37 -8.89 -14.32 -17.36
C GLY A 37 -9.43 -15.47 -16.50
N SER A 38 -8.58 -16.16 -15.75
CA SER A 38 -9.01 -17.19 -14.79
C SER A 38 -9.87 -16.60 -13.68
N ILE A 39 -9.45 -15.49 -13.08
CA ILE A 39 -10.21 -14.80 -12.02
C ILE A 39 -11.59 -14.35 -12.55
N LEU A 40 -11.64 -13.78 -13.77
CA LEU A 40 -12.91 -13.39 -14.40
C LEU A 40 -13.84 -14.59 -14.64
N ALA A 41 -13.28 -15.73 -15.07
CA ALA A 41 -14.04 -16.96 -15.28
C ALA A 41 -14.54 -17.59 -13.97
N ASP A 42 -13.72 -17.57 -12.91
CA ASP A 42 -14.07 -18.11 -11.60
C ASP A 42 -15.12 -17.24 -10.89
N HIS A 43 -15.25 -15.97 -11.26
CA HIS A 43 -16.17 -15.00 -10.67
C HIS A 43 -17.07 -14.32 -11.74
N PRO A 44 -18.01 -15.07 -12.38
CA PRO A 44 -18.81 -14.57 -13.49
C PRO A 44 -19.77 -13.43 -13.12
N ALA A 45 -19.96 -13.15 -11.83
CA ALA A 45 -20.74 -12.00 -11.34
C ALA A 45 -19.93 -10.71 -11.23
N LEU A 46 -18.66 -10.71 -11.62
CA LEU A 46 -17.86 -9.49 -11.72
C LEU A 46 -18.45 -8.56 -12.77
N ASP A 47 -18.67 -7.30 -12.41
CA ASP A 47 -19.28 -6.29 -13.28
C ASP A 47 -18.41 -5.03 -13.40
N ALA A 48 -17.60 -4.74 -12.39
CA ALA A 48 -16.74 -3.57 -12.38
C ALA A 48 -15.33 -3.91 -11.87
N ALA A 49 -14.35 -3.10 -12.28
CA ALA A 49 -13.00 -3.15 -11.73
C ALA A 49 -12.52 -1.77 -11.28
N ILE A 50 -11.70 -1.76 -10.22
CA ILE A 50 -10.86 -0.63 -9.86
C ILE A 50 -9.39 -1.05 -10.03
N TYR A 51 -8.61 -0.22 -10.71
CA TYR A 51 -7.20 -0.47 -11.02
C TYR A 51 -6.34 0.68 -10.48
N SER A 52 -5.50 0.36 -9.50
CA SER A 52 -4.46 1.24 -8.97
C SER A 52 -3.09 0.77 -9.46
N SER A 53 -2.21 1.70 -9.84
CA SER A 53 -0.86 1.36 -10.24
C SER A 53 0.10 2.51 -9.93
N VAL A 54 1.18 2.19 -9.23
CA VAL A 54 2.34 3.09 -9.02
C VAL A 54 3.42 2.90 -10.09
N ALA A 55 3.24 1.93 -10.96
CA ALA A 55 4.11 1.63 -12.12
C ALA A 55 3.42 2.00 -13.44
N SER A 56 4.03 1.64 -14.55
CA SER A 56 3.39 1.80 -15.86
C SER A 56 2.10 0.98 -15.95
N VAL A 57 1.06 1.60 -16.51
CA VAL A 57 -0.24 0.93 -16.75
C VAL A 57 -0.05 -0.18 -17.77
N ASP A 58 -0.53 -1.39 -17.44
CA ASP A 58 -0.59 -2.49 -18.38
C ASP A 58 -1.81 -2.31 -19.30
N LYS A 59 -1.55 -1.79 -20.50
CA LYS A 59 -2.60 -1.49 -21.48
C LYS A 59 -3.34 -2.75 -21.95
N THR A 60 -2.65 -3.89 -22.02
CA THR A 60 -3.25 -5.14 -22.49
C THR A 60 -4.20 -5.71 -21.44
N LEU A 61 -3.80 -5.67 -20.17
CA LEU A 61 -4.68 -6.03 -19.06
C LEU A 61 -5.89 -5.08 -18.98
N LEU A 62 -5.65 -3.78 -19.11
CA LEU A 62 -6.74 -2.80 -19.11
C LEU A 62 -7.74 -3.03 -20.23
N SER A 63 -7.27 -3.35 -21.47
CA SER A 63 -8.15 -3.70 -22.58
C SER A 63 -9.00 -4.93 -22.26
N LEU A 64 -8.39 -6.01 -21.74
CA LEU A 64 -9.13 -7.21 -21.31
C LEU A 64 -10.23 -6.87 -20.33
N LEU A 65 -9.92 -6.07 -19.28
CA LEU A 65 -10.91 -5.68 -18.29
C LEU A 65 -12.04 -4.86 -18.88
N THR A 66 -11.71 -3.90 -19.77
CA THR A 66 -12.70 -3.04 -20.43
C THR A 66 -13.62 -3.81 -21.40
N GLU A 67 -13.12 -4.88 -21.99
CA GLU A 67 -13.92 -5.76 -22.86
C GLU A 67 -14.85 -6.69 -22.08
N GLN A 68 -14.46 -7.10 -20.86
CA GLN A 68 -15.17 -8.10 -20.07
C GLN A 68 -16.09 -7.51 -18.99
N LEU A 69 -15.85 -6.27 -18.56
CA LEU A 69 -16.57 -5.64 -17.45
C LEU A 69 -17.28 -4.37 -17.91
N SER A 70 -18.44 -4.09 -17.30
CA SER A 70 -19.26 -2.91 -17.61
C SER A 70 -18.57 -1.59 -17.25
N THR A 71 -17.73 -1.62 -16.20
CA THR A 71 -17.05 -0.41 -15.70
C THR A 71 -15.63 -0.74 -15.26
N VAL A 72 -14.67 0.06 -15.70
CA VAL A 72 -13.28 0.01 -15.21
C VAL A 72 -12.87 1.40 -14.74
N CYS A 73 -12.58 1.53 -13.45
CA CYS A 73 -12.14 2.77 -12.82
C CYS A 73 -10.62 2.73 -12.60
N MET A 74 -9.92 3.69 -13.19
CA MET A 74 -8.49 3.92 -12.92
C MET A 74 -8.34 4.89 -11.74
N VAL A 75 -7.53 4.53 -10.75
CA VAL A 75 -7.20 5.44 -9.65
C VAL A 75 -6.12 6.42 -10.12
N ASP A 76 -6.55 7.54 -10.70
CA ASP A 76 -5.69 8.62 -11.16
C ASP A 76 -6.10 9.98 -10.56
N GLU A 77 -5.48 11.07 -10.99
CA GLU A 77 -5.77 12.41 -10.49
C GLU A 77 -7.21 12.90 -10.79
N ARG A 78 -7.90 12.26 -11.74
CA ARG A 78 -9.24 12.64 -12.20
C ARG A 78 -10.37 11.96 -11.44
N VAL A 79 -10.07 10.83 -10.78
CA VAL A 79 -11.10 10.09 -10.05
C VAL A 79 -11.61 10.92 -8.87
N ALA A 80 -12.92 11.04 -8.72
CA ALA A 80 -13.53 11.71 -7.58
C ALA A 80 -13.28 10.88 -6.31
N VAL A 81 -12.88 11.54 -5.24
CA VAL A 81 -12.64 10.91 -3.93
C VAL A 81 -13.44 11.63 -2.83
N PRO A 82 -13.87 10.94 -1.77
CA PRO A 82 -14.69 11.52 -0.72
C PRO A 82 -13.93 12.43 0.25
N VAL A 83 -12.62 12.53 0.15
CA VAL A 83 -11.77 13.40 0.97
C VAL A 83 -11.39 14.67 0.21
N GLN A 84 -11.30 15.81 0.90
CA GLN A 84 -10.66 16.98 0.33
C GLN A 84 -9.15 16.75 0.25
N VAL A 85 -8.52 17.07 -0.88
CA VAL A 85 -7.09 16.79 -1.09
C VAL A 85 -6.36 18.12 -1.27
N ALA A 86 -5.58 18.52 -0.25
CA ALA A 86 -4.70 19.68 -0.32
C ALA A 86 -3.42 19.42 -1.14
N TYR A 87 -3.12 18.17 -1.40
CA TYR A 87 -1.94 17.72 -2.16
C TYR A 87 -2.16 17.84 -3.68
N ASP A 88 -1.09 18.10 -4.45
CA ASP A 88 -1.16 18.03 -5.92
C ASP A 88 -1.41 16.58 -6.36
N ARG A 89 -2.63 16.29 -6.81
CA ARG A 89 -3.07 14.95 -7.16
C ARG A 89 -2.31 14.35 -8.34
N SER A 90 -1.76 15.16 -9.22
CA SER A 90 -0.95 14.68 -10.35
C SER A 90 0.37 14.05 -9.93
N ARG A 91 0.81 14.34 -8.69
CA ARG A 91 2.04 13.82 -8.06
C ARG A 91 1.78 12.85 -6.92
N LEU A 92 0.52 12.64 -6.56
CA LEU A 92 0.13 11.72 -5.48
C LEU A 92 0.03 10.30 -6.04
N GLY A 93 0.75 9.36 -5.43
CA GLY A 93 0.66 7.95 -5.80
C GLY A 93 -0.77 7.42 -5.63
N SER A 94 -1.20 6.60 -6.58
CA SER A 94 -2.54 6.01 -6.57
C SER A 94 -2.79 5.09 -5.36
N ASP A 95 -1.75 4.40 -4.90
CA ASP A 95 -1.73 3.58 -3.68
C ASP A 95 -2.00 4.40 -2.42
N ARG A 96 -1.35 5.56 -2.30
CA ARG A 96 -1.49 6.46 -1.15
C ARG A 96 -2.92 7.01 -1.05
N ILE A 97 -3.47 7.54 -2.16
CA ILE A 97 -4.85 8.05 -2.14
C ILE A 97 -5.87 6.93 -1.93
N ALA A 98 -5.64 5.74 -2.47
CA ALA A 98 -6.50 4.58 -2.24
C ALA A 98 -6.52 4.16 -0.76
N ALA A 99 -5.35 4.11 -0.10
CA ALA A 99 -5.23 3.82 1.33
C ALA A 99 -5.96 4.88 2.19
N VAL A 100 -5.80 6.17 1.86
CA VAL A 100 -6.49 7.28 2.54
C VAL A 100 -8.00 7.16 2.39
N VAL A 101 -8.50 6.94 1.17
CA VAL A 101 -9.93 6.79 0.91
C VAL A 101 -10.51 5.58 1.63
N GLY A 102 -9.80 4.45 1.60
CA GLY A 102 -10.18 3.24 2.32
C GLY A 102 -10.31 3.47 3.83
N ALA A 103 -9.28 4.05 4.44
CA ALA A 103 -9.28 4.36 5.86
C ALA A 103 -10.39 5.38 6.25
N TYR A 104 -10.56 6.43 5.44
CA TYR A 104 -11.59 7.44 5.66
C TYR A 104 -13.01 6.86 5.61
N SER A 105 -13.26 5.90 4.70
CA SER A 105 -14.57 5.25 4.59
C SER A 105 -14.91 4.32 5.77
N LEU A 106 -13.90 3.87 6.51
CA LEU A 106 -14.05 2.95 7.66
C LEU A 106 -14.03 3.68 9.01
N ALA A 107 -13.55 4.92 9.04
CA ALA A 107 -13.39 5.69 10.27
C ALA A 107 -14.67 6.45 10.65
N PRO A 108 -14.88 6.72 11.94
CA PRO A 108 -15.92 7.66 12.38
C PRO A 108 -15.65 9.07 11.83
N GLU A 109 -16.72 9.82 11.55
CA GLU A 109 -16.60 11.22 11.15
C GLU A 109 -15.98 12.08 12.28
N GLY A 110 -15.24 13.11 11.88
CA GLY A 110 -14.70 14.10 12.81
C GLY A 110 -13.48 13.65 13.62
N VAL A 111 -12.88 12.53 13.29
CA VAL A 111 -11.62 12.06 13.92
C VAL A 111 -10.43 12.23 13.01
N PRO A 112 -9.26 12.62 13.54
CA PRO A 112 -8.03 12.63 12.74
C PRO A 112 -7.60 11.20 12.41
N LEU A 113 -7.05 10.98 11.20
CA LEU A 113 -6.56 9.68 10.78
C LEU A 113 -5.07 9.75 10.48
N LEU A 114 -4.35 8.76 11.00
CA LEU A 114 -3.01 8.42 10.56
C LEU A 114 -3.08 7.06 9.85
N VAL A 115 -2.94 7.07 8.53
CA VAL A 115 -2.94 5.84 7.72
C VAL A 115 -1.50 5.44 7.47
N ILE A 116 -1.15 4.22 7.84
CA ILE A 116 0.21 3.68 7.71
C ILE A 116 0.16 2.45 6.82
N ASP A 117 0.86 2.48 5.69
CA ASP A 117 1.06 1.32 4.82
C ASP A 117 2.49 0.82 4.94
N LEU A 118 2.65 -0.45 5.30
CA LEU A 118 3.94 -1.13 5.53
C LEU A 118 4.28 -2.02 4.33
N GLY A 119 4.97 -1.45 3.35
CA GLY A 119 5.38 -2.14 2.13
C GLY A 119 6.88 -2.03 1.85
N THR A 120 7.23 -1.97 0.57
CA THR A 120 8.59 -1.66 0.08
C THR A 120 9.05 -0.28 0.57
N ALA A 121 8.15 0.67 0.57
CA ALA A 121 8.23 1.89 1.36
C ALA A 121 7.21 1.83 2.50
N ILE A 122 7.41 2.61 3.55
CA ILE A 122 6.40 2.89 4.56
C ILE A 122 5.84 4.26 4.23
N THR A 123 4.52 4.37 4.11
CA THR A 123 3.87 5.66 3.96
C THR A 123 3.08 6.02 5.21
N PHE A 124 3.04 7.29 5.54
CA PHE A 124 2.32 7.85 6.67
C PHE A 124 1.44 8.98 6.13
N GLU A 125 0.14 8.78 6.11
CA GLU A 125 -0.82 9.73 5.54
C GLU A 125 -1.68 10.34 6.64
N TYR A 126 -1.84 11.65 6.65
CA TYR A 126 -2.63 12.35 7.65
C TYR A 126 -3.89 12.95 7.04
N VAL A 127 -5.03 12.61 7.64
CA VAL A 127 -6.32 13.23 7.35
C VAL A 127 -6.80 13.99 8.58
N SER A 128 -7.16 15.25 8.40
CA SER A 128 -7.65 16.10 9.48
C SER A 128 -9.06 15.67 9.95
N PRO A 129 -9.50 16.11 11.14
CA PRO A 129 -10.88 15.86 11.60
C PRO A 129 -11.97 16.41 10.66
N SER A 130 -11.62 17.40 9.83
CA SER A 130 -12.53 17.95 8.81
C SER A 130 -12.62 17.12 7.53
N GLY A 131 -11.92 15.98 7.44
CA GLY A 131 -11.90 15.13 6.26
C GLY A 131 -10.98 15.64 5.14
N GLU A 132 -9.99 16.47 5.47
CA GLU A 132 -8.99 16.97 4.52
C GLU A 132 -7.71 16.14 4.60
N TYR A 133 -7.30 15.56 3.47
CA TYR A 133 -6.00 14.91 3.34
C TYR A 133 -4.91 15.96 3.26
N MET A 134 -4.14 16.08 4.33
CA MET A 134 -3.12 17.11 4.52
C MET A 134 -1.77 16.74 3.89
N GLY A 135 -1.62 15.52 3.39
CA GLY A 135 -0.37 14.99 2.87
C GLY A 135 0.21 13.89 3.75
N GLY A 136 1.43 13.48 3.44
CA GLY A 136 2.07 12.40 4.17
C GLY A 136 3.56 12.30 3.87
N ASN A 137 4.21 11.36 4.55
CA ASN A 137 5.63 11.10 4.47
C ASN A 137 5.90 9.69 3.93
N ILE A 138 7.08 9.51 3.35
CA ILE A 138 7.53 8.22 2.81
C ILE A 138 8.88 7.90 3.42
N SER A 139 9.03 6.70 3.94
CA SER A 139 10.31 6.19 4.43
C SER A 139 10.59 4.77 3.92
N PRO A 140 11.83 4.28 3.99
CA PRO A 140 12.15 2.93 3.51
C PRO A 140 11.48 1.86 4.38
N GLY A 141 10.87 0.85 3.74
CA GLY A 141 10.35 -0.32 4.43
C GLY A 141 11.45 -1.21 5.00
N LEU A 142 11.07 -2.21 5.80
CA LEU A 142 11.99 -3.09 6.52
C LEU A 142 13.06 -3.71 5.61
N TYR A 143 12.63 -4.40 4.55
CA TYR A 143 13.56 -5.03 3.61
C TYR A 143 14.37 -4.04 2.78
N THR A 144 13.81 -2.85 2.51
CA THR A 144 14.54 -1.76 1.84
C THR A 144 15.69 -1.27 2.71
N ARG A 145 15.48 -1.12 4.03
CA ARG A 145 16.53 -0.76 5.01
C ARG A 145 17.62 -1.82 5.08
N LEU A 146 17.24 -3.11 5.14
CA LEU A 146 18.18 -4.22 5.14
C LEU A 146 19.04 -4.27 3.88
N LYS A 147 18.41 -4.14 2.70
CA LYS A 147 19.10 -4.07 1.42
C LYS A 147 20.02 -2.86 1.32
N ALA A 148 19.58 -1.70 1.82
CA ALA A 148 20.39 -0.49 1.83
C ALA A 148 21.65 -0.65 2.68
N LEU A 149 21.55 -1.21 3.89
CA LEU A 149 22.67 -1.50 4.75
C LEU A 149 23.71 -2.43 4.07
N ASN A 150 23.24 -3.49 3.44
CA ASN A 150 24.12 -4.38 2.68
C ASN A 150 24.72 -3.70 1.46
N HIS A 151 23.92 -2.97 0.67
CA HIS A 151 24.36 -2.36 -0.59
C HIS A 151 25.38 -1.23 -0.39
N PHE A 152 25.15 -0.36 0.61
CA PHE A 152 26.00 0.82 0.85
C PHE A 152 27.13 0.59 1.84
N THR A 153 27.32 -0.64 2.34
CA THR A 153 28.43 -0.97 3.24
C THR A 153 29.18 -2.20 2.76
N SER A 154 30.49 -2.23 2.99
CA SER A 154 31.35 -3.32 2.50
C SER A 154 31.32 -4.60 3.34
N ARG A 155 30.77 -4.55 4.57
CA ARG A 155 30.88 -5.65 5.54
C ARG A 155 29.57 -6.12 6.15
N LEU A 156 28.46 -5.38 5.96
CA LEU A 156 27.18 -5.78 6.53
C LEU A 156 26.51 -6.84 5.65
N PRO A 157 26.15 -8.01 6.22
CA PRO A 157 25.50 -9.06 5.46
C PRO A 157 24.08 -8.67 5.07
N LEU A 158 23.57 -9.24 3.97
CA LEU A 158 22.15 -9.16 3.63
C LEU A 158 21.38 -10.13 4.55
N ILE A 159 20.48 -9.58 5.33
CA ILE A 159 19.56 -10.35 6.17
C ILE A 159 18.27 -10.56 5.38
N GLN A 160 17.85 -11.81 5.23
CA GLN A 160 16.64 -12.18 4.50
C GLN A 160 15.44 -12.34 5.44
N ASP A 161 15.65 -12.90 6.62
CA ASP A 161 14.61 -13.17 7.61
C ASP A 161 14.84 -12.33 8.87
N LEU A 162 13.84 -11.55 9.23
CA LEU A 162 13.84 -10.77 10.46
C LEU A 162 13.22 -11.63 11.56
N GLU A 163 14.07 -12.12 12.44
CA GLU A 163 13.61 -12.77 13.66
C GLU A 163 13.32 -11.72 14.74
N GLN A 164 12.20 -11.90 15.44
CA GLN A 164 11.88 -11.07 16.58
C GLN A 164 12.86 -11.38 17.71
N GLN A 165 13.52 -10.34 18.22
CA GLN A 165 14.47 -10.42 19.30
C GLN A 165 13.87 -9.75 20.55
N GLU A 166 13.98 -10.39 21.72
CA GLU A 166 13.50 -9.83 22.98
C GLU A 166 14.41 -8.70 23.50
N GLN A 167 15.70 -8.79 23.21
CA GLN A 167 16.69 -7.82 23.66
C GLN A 167 16.59 -6.49 22.92
N ALA A 168 16.94 -5.41 23.61
CA ALA A 168 16.94 -4.05 23.04
C ALA A 168 18.16 -3.77 22.16
N PHE A 169 19.29 -4.45 22.37
CA PHE A 169 20.56 -4.27 21.68
C PHE A 169 21.14 -5.62 21.28
N GLY A 170 21.56 -5.75 20.02
CA GLY A 170 22.19 -6.95 19.49
C GLY A 170 23.63 -7.09 19.98
N GLN A 171 24.05 -8.33 20.20
CA GLN A 171 25.43 -8.69 20.60
C GLN A 171 26.25 -9.21 19.44
N THR A 172 25.60 -9.45 18.29
CA THR A 172 26.23 -9.81 17.01
C THR A 172 25.85 -8.79 15.93
N THR A 173 26.59 -8.74 14.83
CA THR A 173 26.27 -7.87 13.69
C THR A 173 24.88 -8.16 13.11
N ILE A 174 24.49 -9.43 13.01
CA ILE A 174 23.18 -9.85 12.51
C ILE A 174 22.06 -9.34 13.43
N GLU A 175 22.18 -9.58 14.72
CA GLU A 175 21.22 -9.08 15.71
C GLU A 175 21.15 -7.56 15.71
N ALA A 176 22.30 -6.88 15.69
CA ALA A 176 22.33 -5.41 15.69
C ALA A 176 21.62 -4.81 14.47
N ILE A 177 21.76 -5.41 13.26
CA ILE A 177 21.05 -4.99 12.07
C ILE A 177 19.56 -5.28 12.22
N SER A 178 19.17 -6.51 12.58
CA SER A 178 17.77 -6.92 12.69
C SER A 178 17.01 -6.09 13.72
N ILE A 179 17.57 -5.96 14.92
CA ILE A 179 16.99 -5.17 16.02
C ILE A 179 16.93 -3.69 15.62
N GLY A 180 18.04 -3.15 15.09
CA GLY A 180 18.12 -1.74 14.70
C GLY A 180 17.09 -1.36 13.64
N VAL A 181 16.91 -2.18 12.60
CA VAL A 181 15.93 -1.96 11.54
C VAL A 181 14.51 -2.08 12.09
N LEU A 182 14.20 -3.16 12.82
CA LEU A 182 12.85 -3.40 13.34
C LEU A 182 12.43 -2.33 14.36
N ARG A 183 13.27 -2.08 15.37
CA ARG A 183 12.98 -1.07 16.38
C ARG A 183 12.96 0.35 15.80
N GLY A 184 13.83 0.63 14.83
CA GLY A 184 13.82 1.90 14.11
C GLY A 184 12.45 2.18 13.48
N VAL A 185 11.85 1.21 12.82
CA VAL A 185 10.50 1.33 12.24
C VAL A 185 9.44 1.49 13.33
N ILE A 186 9.53 0.71 14.42
CA ILE A 186 8.58 0.83 15.55
C ILE A 186 8.63 2.24 16.16
N HIS A 187 9.82 2.77 16.40
CA HIS A 187 9.98 4.13 16.96
C HIS A 187 9.49 5.20 16.00
N GLU A 188 9.68 5.01 14.69
CA GLU A 188 9.16 5.92 13.67
C GLU A 188 7.63 5.94 13.69
N ILE A 189 6.97 4.78 13.72
CA ILE A 189 5.52 4.67 13.83
C ILE A 189 5.02 5.32 15.13
N GLN A 190 5.65 5.02 16.26
CA GLN A 190 5.30 5.60 17.54
C GLN A 190 5.41 7.14 17.52
N GLY A 191 6.49 7.67 16.92
CA GLY A 191 6.68 9.11 16.75
C GLY A 191 5.53 9.76 16.00
N TYR A 192 5.13 9.22 14.84
CA TYR A 192 3.98 9.74 14.08
C TYR A 192 2.66 9.63 14.82
N ILE A 193 2.43 8.54 15.58
CA ILE A 193 1.24 8.40 16.41
C ILE A 193 1.17 9.50 17.47
N GLU A 194 2.29 9.78 18.16
CA GLU A 194 2.35 10.84 19.18
C GLU A 194 2.19 12.24 18.56
N GLU A 195 2.76 12.49 17.39
CA GLU A 195 2.56 13.76 16.67
C GLU A 195 1.09 14.00 16.30
N VAL A 196 0.38 12.96 15.86
CA VAL A 196 -1.05 13.08 15.50
C VAL A 196 -1.93 13.24 16.74
N LYS A 197 -1.62 12.54 17.84
CA LYS A 197 -2.34 12.72 19.12
C LYS A 197 -2.16 14.11 19.74
N ALA A 198 -1.08 14.80 19.42
CA ALA A 198 -0.80 16.13 19.92
C ALA A 198 -1.50 17.26 19.13
N LYS A 199 -2.13 16.94 17.99
CA LYS A 199 -2.88 17.88 17.15
C LYS A 199 -4.36 17.96 17.55
#